data_eec964307e4fc77fbca09255e881a060
#
_entry.id   eec964307e4fc77fbca09255e881a060
#
_cell.length_a   1.000
_cell.length_b   1.000
_cell.length_c   1.000
_cell.angle_alpha   90.00
_cell.angle_beta   90.00
_cell.angle_gamma   90.00
#
_symmetry.space_group_name_H-M   'P 1'
#
loop_
_entity.id
_entity.type
_entity.pdbx_description
1 polymer ?
#
loop_
_entity_poly.entity_id
_entity_poly.type
_entity_poly.pdbx_seq_one_letter_code
_entity_poly.pdbx_strand_id
1 'polypeptide(L)'
;MLSCKKHGGTYPAYIDHTKGSHQMYTLSSRSFKGIEPKIDKEAFVAPNTFLAGDVRIAKYASIWPGAVARGDVNYISVGECSNVQDLACLHVADENPCIIGKYVTIGHGAVVHGCEIADHVLVGMNATVLTGAKIGSGSIIAAGALVKENAVIPPNSLFVGVPGKVIKTIDRMDSIHAQAIKYKCEWAIGYGVCPEIGGETYHGEKII
;
A
#
# COMPACT_ATOMS: atom_id res chain seq x y z
N MET A 1 14.44 -20.59 -17.37
CA MET A 1 13.52 -21.64 -16.87
C MET A 1 13.93 -21.97 -15.44
N LEU A 2 13.40 -21.27 -14.47
CA LEU A 2 13.60 -21.61 -13.05
C LEU A 2 12.45 -22.51 -12.63
N SER A 3 12.75 -23.77 -12.39
CA SER A 3 11.85 -24.80 -11.87
C SER A 3 11.42 -24.42 -10.46
N CYS A 4 10.19 -23.99 -10.29
CA CYS A 4 9.58 -23.83 -9.00
C CYS A 4 9.36 -25.19 -8.35
N LYS A 5 10.25 -25.60 -7.44
CA LYS A 5 10.04 -26.81 -6.62
C LYS A 5 8.83 -26.58 -5.71
N LYS A 6 7.78 -27.34 -5.96
CA LYS A 6 6.59 -27.43 -5.10
C LYS A 6 7.02 -27.81 -3.67
N HIS A 7 6.97 -26.89 -2.76
CA HIS A 7 6.98 -27.21 -1.34
C HIS A 7 5.59 -27.73 -1.01
N GLY A 8 5.48 -29.00 -0.64
CA GLY A 8 4.24 -29.68 -0.32
C GLY A 8 3.64 -29.24 1.02
N GLY A 9 3.10 -28.05 1.06
CA GLY A 9 2.22 -27.58 2.11
C GLY A 9 0.86 -27.33 1.49
N THR A 10 -0.17 -28.04 1.93
CA THR A 10 -1.57 -27.72 1.58
C THR A 10 -1.95 -26.45 2.30
N TYR A 11 -1.62 -25.30 1.70
CA TYR A 11 -2.29 -24.04 2.08
C TYR A 11 -3.72 -24.16 1.57
N PRO A 12 -4.74 -23.80 2.36
CA PRO A 12 -6.09 -23.74 1.84
C PRO A 12 -6.08 -22.83 0.63
N ALA A 13 -6.61 -23.31 -0.50
CA ALA A 13 -6.73 -22.55 -1.73
C ALA A 13 -7.46 -21.25 -1.44
N TYR A 14 -6.72 -20.14 -1.34
CA TYR A 14 -7.27 -18.84 -1.01
C TYR A 14 -8.10 -18.24 -2.14
N ILE A 15 -8.06 -18.84 -3.33
CA ILE A 15 -8.82 -18.35 -4.48
C ILE A 15 -9.26 -19.52 -5.35
N ASP A 16 -10.56 -19.74 -5.46
CA ASP A 16 -11.15 -20.46 -6.58
C ASP A 16 -11.29 -19.51 -7.77
N HIS A 17 -10.28 -19.45 -8.62
CA HIS A 17 -10.27 -18.63 -9.82
C HIS A 17 -11.33 -19.02 -10.85
N THR A 18 -12.07 -20.12 -10.65
CA THR A 18 -13.15 -20.58 -11.54
C THR A 18 -14.49 -19.90 -11.25
N LYS A 19 -14.62 -19.25 -10.09
CA LYS A 19 -15.80 -18.48 -9.73
C LYS A 19 -15.41 -17.02 -9.65
N GLY A 20 -15.82 -16.25 -10.64
CA GLY A 20 -15.44 -14.86 -10.91
C GLY A 20 -15.04 -14.02 -9.67
N SER A 21 -13.98 -13.26 -9.83
CA SER A 21 -13.27 -12.45 -8.83
C SER A 21 -14.12 -11.55 -7.90
N HIS A 22 -15.43 -11.43 -8.17
CA HIS A 22 -16.33 -10.55 -7.40
C HIS A 22 -16.72 -11.08 -6.02
N GLN A 23 -16.69 -12.39 -5.78
CA GLN A 23 -17.22 -12.97 -4.54
C GLN A 23 -16.25 -12.86 -3.35
N MET A 24 -14.95 -12.71 -3.60
CA MET A 24 -13.94 -12.62 -2.54
C MET A 24 -13.84 -11.23 -1.94
N TYR A 25 -14.12 -10.19 -2.71
CA TYR A 25 -14.09 -8.80 -2.23
C TYR A 25 -15.35 -8.40 -1.45
N THR A 26 -16.46 -9.11 -1.61
CA THR A 26 -17.72 -8.79 -0.94
C THR A 26 -17.70 -8.95 0.57
N LEU A 27 -16.79 -9.77 1.11
CA LEU A 27 -16.64 -9.92 2.57
C LEU A 27 -15.80 -8.82 3.20
N SER A 28 -14.87 -8.24 2.44
CA SER A 28 -13.90 -7.24 2.90
C SER A 28 -14.25 -5.81 2.47
N SER A 29 -15.19 -5.63 1.54
CA SER A 29 -15.59 -4.32 1.03
C SER A 29 -17.01 -3.96 1.44
N ARG A 30 -17.26 -2.66 1.69
CA ARG A 30 -18.56 -2.13 2.08
C ARG A 30 -18.91 -0.91 1.27
N SER A 31 -20.14 -0.89 0.76
CA SER A 31 -20.74 0.33 0.23
C SER A 31 -20.96 1.34 1.37
N PHE A 32 -20.61 2.59 1.10
CA PHE A 32 -20.96 3.71 1.95
C PHE A 32 -21.68 4.77 1.12
N LYS A 33 -22.92 5.10 1.50
CA LYS A 33 -23.80 6.01 0.72
C LYS A 33 -23.93 5.62 -0.77
N GLY A 34 -23.95 4.32 -1.07
CA GLY A 34 -24.05 3.81 -2.44
C GLY A 34 -22.73 3.81 -3.23
N ILE A 35 -21.60 4.20 -2.62
CA ILE A 35 -20.28 4.17 -3.25
C ILE A 35 -19.54 2.92 -2.78
N GLU A 36 -19.06 2.13 -3.73
CA GLU A 36 -18.31 0.90 -3.47
C GLU A 36 -16.84 1.08 -3.84
N PRO A 37 -15.93 0.37 -3.16
CA PRO A 37 -14.53 0.32 -3.54
C PRO A 37 -14.32 -0.13 -4.98
N LYS A 38 -13.42 0.53 -5.70
CA LYS A 38 -12.98 0.19 -7.07
C LYS A 38 -11.61 -0.45 -7.00
N ILE A 39 -11.55 -1.74 -7.25
CA ILE A 39 -10.33 -2.54 -7.14
C ILE A 39 -9.97 -3.05 -8.54
N ASP A 40 -8.74 -2.77 -8.98
CA ASP A 40 -8.24 -3.33 -10.24
C ASP A 40 -8.18 -4.86 -10.15
N LYS A 41 -8.49 -5.54 -11.24
CA LYS A 41 -8.51 -7.01 -11.31
C LYS A 41 -7.15 -7.67 -11.04
N GLU A 42 -6.06 -6.93 -11.25
CA GLU A 42 -4.69 -7.38 -11.00
C GLU A 42 -4.13 -6.85 -9.66
N ALA A 43 -4.97 -6.26 -8.82
CA ALA A 43 -4.60 -5.88 -7.46
C ALA A 43 -4.81 -7.05 -6.48
N PHE A 44 -3.98 -7.12 -5.45
CA PHE A 44 -4.14 -8.06 -4.34
C PHE A 44 -4.86 -7.38 -3.16
N VAL A 45 -5.90 -7.99 -2.66
CA VAL A 45 -6.57 -7.57 -1.42
C VAL A 45 -6.80 -8.79 -0.53
N ALA A 46 -6.15 -8.82 0.62
CA ALA A 46 -6.29 -9.91 1.58
C ALA A 46 -7.74 -10.00 2.10
N PRO A 47 -8.28 -11.23 2.33
CA PRO A 47 -9.70 -11.42 2.65
C PRO A 47 -10.15 -10.78 3.97
N ASN A 48 -9.25 -10.54 4.90
CA ASN A 48 -9.54 -9.91 6.19
C ASN A 48 -9.22 -8.41 6.26
N THR A 49 -9.11 -7.74 5.13
CA THR A 49 -9.06 -6.27 5.04
C THR A 49 -10.44 -5.67 5.19
N PHE A 50 -10.51 -4.39 5.50
CA PHE A 50 -11.76 -3.64 5.48
C PHE A 50 -11.65 -2.42 4.56
N LEU A 51 -12.34 -2.45 3.42
CA LEU A 51 -12.39 -1.34 2.46
C LEU A 51 -13.83 -0.80 2.43
N ALA A 52 -14.03 0.50 2.61
CA ALA A 52 -15.37 1.08 2.63
C ALA A 52 -15.42 2.44 1.91
N GLY A 53 -16.47 2.65 1.12
CA GLY A 53 -16.73 3.90 0.41
C GLY A 53 -15.83 4.09 -0.83
N ASP A 54 -15.46 5.33 -1.16
CA ASP A 54 -14.66 5.66 -2.35
C ASP A 54 -13.18 5.31 -2.15
N VAL A 55 -12.86 4.03 -2.25
CA VAL A 55 -11.50 3.48 -2.21
C VAL A 55 -11.14 2.97 -3.59
N ARG A 56 -10.03 3.45 -4.13
CA ARG A 56 -9.55 3.14 -5.49
C ARG A 56 -8.20 2.48 -5.41
N ILE A 57 -8.14 1.19 -5.74
CA ILE A 57 -6.91 0.38 -5.71
C ILE A 57 -6.47 0.12 -7.14
N ALA A 58 -5.30 0.63 -7.49
CA ALA A 58 -4.75 0.51 -8.84
C ALA A 58 -4.14 -0.87 -9.11
N LYS A 59 -3.84 -1.11 -10.38
CA LYS A 59 -3.17 -2.31 -10.88
C LYS A 59 -1.91 -2.63 -10.08
N TYR A 60 -1.70 -3.91 -9.78
CA TYR A 60 -0.53 -4.43 -9.05
C TYR A 60 -0.34 -3.89 -7.63
N ALA A 61 -1.23 -3.06 -7.13
CA ALA A 61 -1.21 -2.67 -5.74
C ALA A 61 -1.63 -3.84 -4.83
N SER A 62 -1.19 -3.81 -3.58
CA SER A 62 -1.50 -4.87 -2.62
C SER A 62 -1.93 -4.33 -1.27
N ILE A 63 -3.04 -4.87 -0.75
CA ILE A 63 -3.60 -4.52 0.56
C ILE A 63 -3.54 -5.77 1.44
N TRP A 64 -2.82 -5.69 2.52
CA TRP A 64 -2.41 -6.83 3.33
C TRP A 64 -3.32 -7.07 4.54
N PRO A 65 -3.16 -8.23 5.23
CA PRO A 65 -4.07 -8.66 6.28
C PRO A 65 -4.35 -7.60 7.36
N GLY A 66 -5.63 -7.40 7.67
CA GLY A 66 -6.07 -6.48 8.72
C GLY A 66 -5.93 -4.99 8.38
N ALA A 67 -5.45 -4.64 7.19
CA ALA A 67 -5.43 -3.24 6.76
C ALA A 67 -6.85 -2.69 6.57
N VAL A 68 -7.03 -1.42 6.90
CA VAL A 68 -8.30 -0.71 6.81
C VAL A 68 -8.15 0.51 5.90
N ALA A 69 -9.05 0.67 4.94
CA ALA A 69 -9.17 1.88 4.13
C ALA A 69 -10.63 2.34 4.09
N ARG A 70 -10.91 3.51 4.67
CA ARG A 70 -12.27 4.05 4.78
C ARG A 70 -12.37 5.42 4.11
N GLY A 71 -12.92 5.42 2.88
CA GLY A 71 -13.19 6.61 2.06
C GLY A 71 -14.66 7.03 2.14
N ASP A 72 -15.10 7.50 3.30
CA ASP A 72 -16.50 7.77 3.60
C ASP A 72 -16.92 9.24 3.40
N VAL A 73 -16.03 10.18 3.59
CA VAL A 73 -16.27 11.63 3.40
C VAL A 73 -15.47 12.21 2.23
N ASN A 74 -14.45 11.48 1.77
CA ASN A 74 -13.62 11.81 0.61
C ASN A 74 -13.09 10.50 0.01
N TYR A 75 -12.20 10.54 -0.98
CA TYR A 75 -11.67 9.33 -1.60
C TYR A 75 -10.27 8.95 -1.10
N ILE A 76 -9.99 7.66 -1.17
CA ILE A 76 -8.64 7.09 -1.02
C ILE A 76 -8.21 6.57 -2.39
N SER A 77 -6.98 6.85 -2.80
CA SER A 77 -6.37 6.22 -3.97
C SER A 77 -5.03 5.59 -3.62
N VAL A 78 -4.84 4.34 -4.02
CA VAL A 78 -3.58 3.61 -3.88
C VAL A 78 -3.04 3.34 -5.28
N GLY A 79 -1.89 3.91 -5.58
CA GLY A 79 -1.25 3.87 -6.89
C GLY A 79 -0.67 2.50 -7.25
N GLU A 80 -0.30 2.37 -8.52
CA GLU A 80 0.24 1.15 -9.11
C GLU A 80 1.48 0.64 -8.35
N CYS A 81 1.57 -0.67 -8.15
CA CYS A 81 2.66 -1.35 -7.44
C CYS A 81 2.87 -0.91 -5.98
N SER A 82 1.96 -0.11 -5.40
CA SER A 82 2.05 0.28 -4.01
C SER A 82 1.52 -0.82 -3.09
N ASN A 83 2.06 -0.90 -1.87
CA ASN A 83 1.61 -1.88 -0.89
C ASN A 83 1.20 -1.20 0.43
N VAL A 84 0.05 -1.63 0.96
CA VAL A 84 -0.47 -1.21 2.26
C VAL A 84 -0.42 -2.42 3.16
N GLN A 85 0.56 -2.43 4.06
CA GLN A 85 0.91 -3.62 4.83
C GLN A 85 -0.06 -3.87 5.99
N ASP A 86 0.14 -4.99 6.66
CA ASP A 86 -0.74 -5.52 7.71
C ASP A 86 -1.07 -4.45 8.74
N LEU A 87 -2.34 -4.39 9.12
CA LEU A 87 -2.87 -3.48 10.16
C LEU A 87 -2.72 -1.98 9.87
N ALA A 88 -2.25 -1.57 8.71
CA ALA A 88 -2.19 -0.15 8.36
C ALA A 88 -3.59 0.43 8.19
N CYS A 89 -3.75 1.71 8.55
CA CYS A 89 -5.03 2.41 8.48
C CYS A 89 -4.94 3.61 7.55
N LEU A 90 -5.78 3.63 6.51
CA LEU A 90 -5.95 4.75 5.58
C LEU A 90 -7.29 5.39 5.83
N HIS A 91 -7.32 6.70 6.02
CA HIS A 91 -8.55 7.45 6.19
C HIS A 91 -8.43 8.85 5.54
N VAL A 92 -9.53 9.54 5.47
CA VAL A 92 -9.69 10.83 4.79
C VAL A 92 -10.22 11.90 5.75
N ALA A 93 -10.12 13.15 5.36
CA ALA A 93 -10.87 14.26 5.95
C ALA A 93 -11.81 14.86 4.91
N ASP A 94 -12.77 15.70 5.31
CA ASP A 94 -13.77 16.29 4.42
C ASP A 94 -13.13 16.97 3.19
N GLU A 95 -12.08 17.75 3.42
CA GLU A 95 -11.38 18.49 2.35
C GLU A 95 -10.06 17.82 1.88
N ASN A 96 -9.61 16.76 2.55
CA ASN A 96 -8.34 16.12 2.27
C ASN A 96 -8.52 14.64 1.91
N PRO A 97 -8.42 14.26 0.64
CA PRO A 97 -8.33 12.88 0.22
C PRO A 97 -7.05 12.24 0.77
N CYS A 98 -7.00 10.91 0.79
CA CYS A 98 -5.78 10.16 1.05
C CYS A 98 -5.23 9.65 -0.28
N ILE A 99 -4.19 10.31 -0.79
CA ILE A 99 -3.59 9.97 -2.09
C ILE A 99 -2.24 9.32 -1.88
N ILE A 100 -2.13 8.08 -2.32
CA ILE A 100 -0.88 7.31 -2.29
C ILE A 100 -0.45 7.10 -3.73
N GLY A 101 0.75 7.58 -4.08
CA GLY A 101 1.35 7.46 -5.39
C GLY A 101 1.72 6.03 -5.77
N LYS A 102 2.55 5.87 -6.80
CA LYS A 102 3.03 4.57 -7.29
C LYS A 102 4.27 4.13 -6.52
N TYR A 103 4.48 2.82 -6.45
CA TYR A 103 5.67 2.22 -5.81
C TYR A 103 5.88 2.68 -4.37
N VAL A 104 4.79 2.97 -3.66
CA VAL A 104 4.80 3.38 -2.26
C VAL A 104 4.67 2.16 -1.36
N THR A 105 5.45 2.13 -0.30
CA THR A 105 5.27 1.17 0.79
C THR A 105 4.69 1.86 2.01
N ILE A 106 3.51 1.46 2.44
CA ILE A 106 2.91 1.83 3.73
C ILE A 106 3.17 0.68 4.69
N GLY A 107 4.09 0.87 5.63
CA GLY A 107 4.53 -0.14 6.58
C GLY A 107 3.46 -0.59 7.55
N HIS A 108 3.69 -1.78 8.15
CA HIS A 108 2.76 -2.41 9.09
C HIS A 108 2.32 -1.44 10.20
N GLY A 109 1.03 -1.38 10.47
CA GLY A 109 0.45 -0.56 11.53
C GLY A 109 0.52 0.95 11.32
N ALA A 110 1.01 1.45 10.18
CA ALA A 110 1.06 2.88 9.92
C ALA A 110 -0.33 3.49 9.79
N VAL A 111 -0.48 4.75 10.22
CA VAL A 111 -1.71 5.52 10.07
C VAL A 111 -1.45 6.65 9.06
N VAL A 112 -2.25 6.68 8.01
CA VAL A 112 -2.14 7.66 6.92
C VAL A 112 -3.50 8.33 6.75
N HIS A 113 -3.58 9.62 7.08
CA HIS A 113 -4.85 10.32 7.20
C HIS A 113 -4.87 11.59 6.36
N GLY A 114 -5.77 11.64 5.35
CA GLY A 114 -6.07 12.85 4.56
C GLY A 114 -4.84 13.57 4.02
N CYS A 115 -3.92 12.89 3.36
CA CYS A 115 -2.63 13.43 2.93
C CYS A 115 -2.24 12.98 1.51
N GLU A 116 -1.21 13.61 0.96
CA GLU A 116 -0.66 13.28 -0.35
C GLU A 116 0.75 12.66 -0.19
N ILE A 117 0.93 11.44 -0.65
CA ILE A 117 2.21 10.74 -0.69
C ILE A 117 2.58 10.53 -2.15
N ALA A 118 3.68 11.17 -2.58
CA ALA A 118 4.17 11.05 -3.94
C ALA A 118 4.72 9.64 -4.25
N ASP A 119 5.12 9.41 -5.50
CA ASP A 119 5.68 8.13 -5.92
C ASP A 119 6.99 7.79 -5.19
N HIS A 120 7.29 6.49 -5.06
CA HIS A 120 8.54 6.00 -4.47
C HIS A 120 8.78 6.51 -3.04
N VAL A 121 7.79 6.43 -2.18
CA VAL A 121 7.92 6.78 -0.75
C VAL A 121 7.81 5.52 0.10
N LEU A 122 8.63 5.46 1.15
CA LEU A 122 8.46 4.48 2.21
C LEU A 122 7.96 5.16 3.48
N VAL A 123 6.76 4.78 3.92
CA VAL A 123 6.24 5.10 5.25
C VAL A 123 6.53 3.92 6.16
N GLY A 124 7.38 4.12 7.14
CA GLY A 124 7.84 3.08 8.06
C GLY A 124 6.73 2.55 8.98
N MET A 125 6.99 1.39 9.58
CA MET A 125 6.06 0.70 10.50
C MET A 125 5.63 1.64 11.64
N ASN A 126 4.34 1.63 11.97
CA ASN A 126 3.74 2.46 13.04
C ASN A 126 3.98 3.98 12.89
N ALA A 127 4.40 4.46 11.72
CA ALA A 127 4.47 5.90 11.48
C ALA A 127 3.07 6.48 11.33
N THR A 128 2.91 7.75 11.68
CA THR A 128 1.65 8.49 11.56
C THR A 128 1.84 9.69 10.64
N VAL A 129 1.03 9.78 9.59
CA VAL A 129 0.99 10.93 8.67
C VAL A 129 -0.38 11.58 8.79
N LEU A 130 -0.40 12.85 9.22
CA LEU A 130 -1.62 13.57 9.53
C LEU A 130 -2.13 14.40 8.34
N THR A 131 -3.36 14.90 8.50
CA THR A 131 -4.15 15.64 7.51
C THR A 131 -3.38 16.78 6.83
N GLY A 132 -3.53 16.87 5.51
CA GLY A 132 -2.91 17.93 4.71
C GLY A 132 -1.41 17.78 4.50
N ALA A 133 -0.76 16.77 5.07
CA ALA A 133 0.66 16.54 4.85
C ALA A 133 0.94 16.17 3.39
N LYS A 134 2.10 16.60 2.86
CA LYS A 134 2.58 16.29 1.52
C LYS A 134 3.98 15.70 1.60
N ILE A 135 4.15 14.47 1.12
CA ILE A 135 5.42 13.75 1.17
C ILE A 135 6.00 13.67 -0.24
N GLY A 136 7.18 14.28 -0.44
CA GLY A 136 7.88 14.27 -1.73
C GLY A 136 8.48 12.91 -2.08
N SER A 137 8.59 12.62 -3.39
CA SER A 137 9.12 11.37 -3.94
C SER A 137 10.49 11.00 -3.40
N GLY A 138 10.80 9.71 -3.34
CA GLY A 138 12.09 9.19 -2.88
C GLY A 138 12.33 9.33 -1.38
N SER A 139 11.33 9.76 -0.62
CA SER A 139 11.44 10.01 0.82
C SER A 139 11.16 8.76 1.65
N ILE A 140 11.77 8.74 2.82
CA ILE A 140 11.54 7.73 3.87
C ILE A 140 11.03 8.45 5.11
N ILE A 141 9.83 8.09 5.54
CA ILE A 141 9.30 8.39 6.86
C ILE A 141 9.68 7.22 7.76
N ALA A 142 10.54 7.44 8.72
CA ALA A 142 11.06 6.37 9.56
C ALA A 142 9.97 5.73 10.43
N ALA A 143 10.21 4.48 10.86
CA ALA A 143 9.29 3.78 11.74
C ALA A 143 8.97 4.60 13.00
N GLY A 144 7.68 4.64 13.39
CA GLY A 144 7.19 5.39 14.54
C GLY A 144 7.27 6.91 14.42
N ALA A 145 7.65 7.47 13.29
CA ALA A 145 7.72 8.92 13.12
C ALA A 145 6.32 9.56 13.00
N LEU A 146 6.19 10.80 13.49
CA LEU A 146 4.98 11.60 13.39
C LEU A 146 5.17 12.76 12.43
N VAL A 147 4.51 12.70 11.27
CA VAL A 147 4.35 13.81 10.32
C VAL A 147 3.13 14.62 10.73
N LYS A 148 3.34 15.87 11.12
CA LYS A 148 2.27 16.77 11.59
C LYS A 148 1.36 17.20 10.43
N GLU A 149 0.20 17.72 10.81
CA GLU A 149 -0.76 18.31 9.87
C GLU A 149 -0.11 19.39 8.99
N ASN A 150 -0.48 19.41 7.71
CA ASN A 150 -0.01 20.35 6.71
C ASN A 150 1.51 20.41 6.52
N ALA A 151 2.25 19.44 7.03
CA ALA A 151 3.70 19.39 6.84
C ALA A 151 4.02 19.09 5.37
N VAL A 152 5.00 19.80 4.83
CA VAL A 152 5.54 19.55 3.48
C VAL A 152 6.94 18.96 3.62
N ILE A 153 7.10 17.71 3.22
CA ILE A 153 8.36 16.99 3.25
C ILE A 153 8.97 17.04 1.84
N PRO A 154 10.15 17.65 1.67
CA PRO A 154 10.81 17.72 0.36
C PRO A 154 11.12 16.33 -0.20
N PRO A 155 11.25 16.17 -1.53
CA PRO A 155 11.71 14.93 -2.13
C PRO A 155 13.05 14.44 -1.56
N ASN A 156 13.26 13.12 -1.61
CA ASN A 156 14.50 12.48 -1.18
C ASN A 156 14.88 12.77 0.29
N SER A 157 13.90 12.88 1.17
CA SER A 157 14.11 13.20 2.58
C SER A 157 14.10 11.95 3.45
N LEU A 158 15.01 11.90 4.43
CA LEU A 158 14.88 11.03 5.60
C LEU A 158 14.25 11.82 6.75
N PHE A 159 13.01 11.44 7.09
CA PHE A 159 12.21 12.07 8.14
C PHE A 159 12.08 11.15 9.35
N VAL A 160 12.41 11.63 10.55
CA VAL A 160 12.44 10.81 11.77
C VAL A 160 11.93 11.56 12.99
N GLY A 161 11.38 10.82 13.96
CA GLY A 161 11.10 11.29 15.34
C GLY A 161 9.64 11.67 15.59
N VAL A 162 9.36 12.07 16.86
CA VAL A 162 8.05 12.47 17.37
C VAL A 162 8.21 13.73 18.24
N PRO A 163 7.79 14.92 17.78
CA PRO A 163 7.41 15.22 16.41
C PRO A 163 8.58 15.05 15.46
N GLY A 164 8.27 14.62 14.22
CA GLY A 164 9.32 14.33 13.27
C GLY A 164 9.91 15.56 12.59
N LYS A 165 11.11 15.38 12.03
CA LYS A 165 11.82 16.37 11.21
C LYS A 165 12.68 15.70 10.12
N VAL A 166 12.92 16.41 9.04
CA VAL A 166 13.91 16.01 8.03
C VAL A 166 15.30 16.11 8.65
N ILE A 167 16.05 15.01 8.60
CA ILE A 167 17.43 14.96 9.16
C ILE A 167 18.49 14.98 8.09
N LYS A 168 18.20 14.53 6.88
CA LYS A 168 19.11 14.58 5.72
C LYS A 168 18.39 14.27 4.42
N THR A 169 19.02 14.65 3.31
CA THR A 169 18.67 14.16 1.98
C THR A 169 19.27 12.77 1.78
N ILE A 170 18.53 11.92 1.09
CA ILE A 170 18.93 10.53 0.78
C ILE A 170 18.75 10.24 -0.70
N ASP A 171 19.48 9.26 -1.18
CA ASP A 171 19.29 8.65 -2.49
C ASP A 171 18.95 7.17 -2.27
N ARG A 172 17.64 6.86 -2.27
CA ARG A 172 17.12 5.52 -1.98
C ARG A 172 15.97 5.12 -2.90
N MET A 173 15.72 5.90 -3.94
CA MET A 173 14.58 5.67 -4.83
C MET A 173 14.58 4.26 -5.42
N ASP A 174 15.72 3.78 -5.92
CA ASP A 174 15.84 2.44 -6.48
C ASP A 174 15.55 1.34 -5.45
N SER A 175 16.00 1.52 -4.21
CA SER A 175 15.73 0.54 -3.14
C SER A 175 14.26 0.54 -2.71
N ILE A 176 13.60 1.70 -2.71
CA ILE A 176 12.16 1.83 -2.43
C ILE A 176 11.37 1.18 -3.56
N HIS A 177 11.75 1.45 -4.81
CA HIS A 177 11.15 0.85 -5.99
C HIS A 177 11.25 -0.68 -5.94
N ALA A 178 12.46 -1.21 -5.75
CA ALA A 178 12.71 -2.65 -5.65
C ALA A 178 11.88 -3.30 -4.54
N GLN A 179 11.70 -2.64 -3.40
CA GLN A 179 10.84 -3.14 -2.33
C GLN A 179 9.38 -3.25 -2.77
N ALA A 180 8.85 -2.24 -3.45
CA ALA A 180 7.48 -2.27 -3.96
C ALA A 180 7.28 -3.42 -4.97
N ILE A 181 8.24 -3.60 -5.90
CA ILE A 181 8.21 -4.69 -6.86
C ILE A 181 8.35 -6.07 -6.19
N LYS A 182 9.16 -6.19 -5.14
CA LYS A 182 9.25 -7.42 -4.36
C LYS A 182 7.91 -7.80 -3.73
N TYR A 183 7.19 -6.86 -3.16
CA TYR A 183 5.85 -7.09 -2.62
C TYR A 183 4.88 -7.60 -3.70
N LYS A 184 4.93 -7.00 -4.89
CA LYS A 184 4.15 -7.45 -6.03
C LYS A 184 4.53 -8.87 -6.46
N CYS A 185 5.82 -9.15 -6.68
CA CYS A 185 6.27 -10.37 -7.36
C CYS A 185 6.38 -11.58 -6.43
N GLU A 186 7.02 -11.43 -5.27
CA GLU A 186 7.31 -12.59 -4.43
C GLU A 186 6.16 -12.93 -3.49
N TRP A 187 5.59 -11.92 -2.84
CA TRP A 187 4.63 -12.20 -1.76
C TRP A 187 3.20 -12.33 -2.25
N ALA A 188 2.75 -11.52 -3.18
CA ALA A 188 1.43 -11.72 -3.78
C ALA A 188 1.35 -13.07 -4.52
N ILE A 189 2.42 -13.46 -5.22
CA ILE A 189 2.53 -14.79 -5.86
C ILE A 189 2.59 -15.90 -4.81
N GLY A 190 3.37 -15.71 -3.73
CA GLY A 190 3.50 -16.68 -2.64
C GLY A 190 2.17 -17.02 -1.96
N TYR A 191 1.25 -16.08 -1.93
CA TYR A 191 -0.13 -16.32 -1.47
C TYR A 191 -1.06 -16.90 -2.54
N GLY A 192 -0.54 -17.25 -3.71
CA GLY A 192 -1.31 -17.88 -4.79
C GLY A 192 -2.27 -16.95 -5.53
N VAL A 193 -2.07 -15.64 -5.38
CA VAL A 193 -3.04 -14.65 -5.83
C VAL A 193 -2.92 -14.33 -7.30
N CYS A 194 -1.73 -14.43 -7.89
CA CYS A 194 -1.50 -14.18 -9.30
C CYS A 194 -0.30 -14.98 -9.81
N PRO A 195 -0.51 -16.13 -10.45
CA PRO A 195 0.59 -16.92 -11.03
C PRO A 195 1.26 -16.23 -12.23
N GLU A 196 0.60 -15.22 -12.82
CA GLU A 196 1.06 -14.51 -14.02
C GLU A 196 0.85 -13.00 -13.90
N ILE A 197 1.47 -12.39 -12.89
CA ILE A 197 1.50 -10.93 -12.83
C ILE A 197 2.43 -10.41 -13.92
N GLY A 198 1.88 -9.73 -14.93
CA GLY A 198 2.63 -9.02 -15.94
C GLY A 198 3.45 -7.84 -15.39
N GLY A 199 4.14 -7.15 -16.28
CA GLY A 199 4.94 -5.96 -15.96
C GLY A 199 6.28 -6.29 -15.30
N GLU A 200 6.82 -5.34 -14.57
CA GLU A 200 8.16 -5.41 -13.97
C GLU A 200 8.31 -6.54 -12.96
N THR A 201 9.47 -7.19 -12.94
CA THR A 201 9.78 -8.32 -12.06
C THR A 201 10.96 -8.00 -11.13
N TYR A 202 10.94 -8.59 -9.93
CA TYR A 202 12.03 -8.48 -8.96
C TYR A 202 13.10 -9.52 -9.26
N HIS A 203 14.37 -9.10 -9.31
CA HIS A 203 15.52 -9.96 -9.63
C HIS A 203 16.56 -10.06 -8.51
N GLY A 204 16.21 -9.64 -7.30
CA GLY A 204 17.11 -9.67 -6.14
C GLY A 204 17.79 -8.34 -5.86
N GLU A 205 17.26 -7.24 -6.36
CA GLU A 205 17.74 -5.89 -6.11
C GLU A 205 17.77 -5.58 -4.60
N LYS A 206 18.66 -4.68 -4.21
CA LYS A 206 18.75 -4.28 -2.81
C LYS A 206 17.51 -3.48 -2.40
N ILE A 207 16.79 -4.01 -1.43
CA ILE A 207 15.65 -3.34 -0.79
C ILE A 207 16.07 -2.56 0.46
N ILE A 208 15.11 -1.84 1.07
CA ILE A 208 15.29 -1.08 2.33
C ILE A 208 15.09 -2.00 3.54
#